data_dff0a31b38d9ad550a23d4647c95f9f1
#
_entry.id   dff0a31b38d9ad550a23d4647c95f9f1
#
_cell.length_a   1.000
_cell.length_b   1.000
_cell.length_c   1.000
_cell.angle_alpha   90.00
_cell.angle_beta   90.00
_cell.angle_gamma   90.00
#
_symmetry.space_group_name_H-M   'P 1'
#
loop_
_entity.id
_entity.type
_entity.pdbx_description
1 polymer ?
#
loop_
_entity_poly.entity_id
_entity_poly.type
_entity_poly.pdbx_seq_one_letter_code
_entity_poly.pdbx_strand_id
1 'polypeptide(L)'
;LEEAVLGKTRCDDLPGAQVPERYFTYLKTGEFALLEDVLRHNFDDIQSLAELTAVICSAYRQPELLRYEQDILSVGKTLLHGRRTQQARNCLKILGHSTLAPQAHLYLASSYKQGREWTEAAELWKTMIAKGEGGAWPYIELAKYYEHVQHDYDIALRYATSALQYLLN
;
A
#
# COMPACT_ATOMS: atom_id res chain seq x y z
N LEU A 1 9.09 -16.11 3.06
CA LEU A 1 9.08 -14.70 3.46
C LEU A 1 10.42 -14.29 4.09
N GLU A 2 10.91 -15.03 5.09
CA GLU A 2 12.19 -14.77 5.76
C GLU A 2 13.36 -14.70 4.78
N GLU A 3 13.49 -15.69 3.91
CA GLU A 3 14.56 -15.72 2.90
C GLU A 3 14.48 -14.51 1.96
N ALA A 4 13.27 -14.18 1.47
CA ALA A 4 13.09 -13.09 0.52
C ALA A 4 13.27 -11.70 1.13
N VAL A 5 12.95 -11.52 2.43
CA VAL A 5 12.93 -10.21 3.10
C VAL A 5 14.14 -10.02 4.00
N LEU A 6 14.52 -11.06 4.78
CA LEU A 6 15.62 -11.00 5.75
C LEU A 6 16.91 -11.63 5.22
N GLY A 7 16.86 -12.31 4.07
CA GLY A 7 18.00 -13.04 3.51
C GLY A 7 18.45 -14.24 4.36
N LYS A 8 17.59 -14.72 5.27
CA LYS A 8 17.89 -15.84 6.17
C LYS A 8 17.44 -17.16 5.57
N THR A 9 18.39 -18.07 5.40
CA THR A 9 18.09 -19.46 5.03
C THR A 9 18.22 -20.30 6.30
N ARG A 10 17.16 -21.06 6.64
CA ARG A 10 17.19 -22.00 7.77
C ARG A 10 17.83 -23.29 7.33
N CYS A 11 18.89 -23.71 8.03
CA CYS A 11 19.48 -25.04 7.91
C CYS A 11 18.93 -25.93 9.03
N ASP A 12 18.54 -27.16 8.72
CA ASP A 12 18.06 -28.16 9.67
C ASP A 12 16.82 -27.72 10.50
N ASP A 13 15.87 -27.06 9.83
CA ASP A 13 14.62 -26.62 10.48
C ASP A 13 13.73 -27.82 10.85
N LEU A 14 13.21 -27.82 12.09
CA LEU A 14 12.31 -28.86 12.57
C LEU A 14 10.94 -28.71 11.86
N PRO A 15 10.47 -29.74 11.11
CA PRO A 15 9.12 -29.68 10.56
C PRO A 15 8.08 -29.55 11.68
N GLY A 16 7.21 -28.51 11.58
CA GLY A 16 6.21 -28.22 12.62
C GLY A 16 5.31 -29.42 12.95
N ALA A 17 5.09 -30.33 11.99
CA ALA A 17 4.35 -31.56 12.21
C ALA A 17 5.03 -32.53 13.22
N GLN A 18 6.32 -32.44 13.44
CA GLN A 18 7.08 -33.28 14.38
C GLN A 18 7.09 -32.71 15.80
N VAL A 19 6.74 -31.46 16.01
CA VAL A 19 6.76 -30.79 17.33
C VAL A 19 5.87 -31.51 18.34
N PRO A 20 4.60 -31.88 18.04
CA PRO A 20 3.75 -32.61 18.99
C PRO A 20 4.32 -33.95 19.38
N GLU A 21 4.86 -34.73 18.43
CA GLU A 21 5.43 -36.06 18.70
C GLU A 21 6.64 -35.95 19.64
N ARG A 22 7.56 -35.00 19.41
CA ARG A 22 8.72 -34.77 20.29
C ARG A 22 8.29 -34.36 21.68
N TYR A 23 7.29 -33.50 21.81
CA TYR A 23 6.75 -33.07 23.09
C TYR A 23 6.14 -34.23 23.87
N PHE A 24 5.30 -35.05 23.22
CA PHE A 24 4.72 -36.23 23.89
C PHE A 24 5.74 -37.31 24.25
N THR A 25 6.80 -37.43 23.46
CA THR A 25 7.92 -38.33 23.79
C THR A 25 8.67 -37.83 25.01
N TYR A 26 8.99 -36.52 25.05
CA TYR A 26 9.55 -35.89 26.24
C TYR A 26 8.74 -36.14 27.51
N LEU A 27 7.41 -35.98 27.44
CA LEU A 27 6.53 -36.23 28.61
C LEU A 27 6.61 -37.66 29.12
N LYS A 28 6.92 -38.63 28.25
CA LYS A 28 7.05 -40.05 28.62
C LYS A 28 8.43 -40.42 29.11
N THR A 29 9.46 -39.83 28.51
CA THR A 29 10.87 -40.24 28.76
C THR A 29 11.58 -39.32 29.73
N GLY A 30 11.15 -38.03 29.84
CA GLY A 30 11.89 -37.00 30.58
C GLY A 30 13.14 -36.48 29.84
N GLU A 31 13.33 -36.90 28.59
CA GLU A 31 14.55 -36.60 27.83
C GLU A 31 14.48 -35.18 27.22
N PHE A 32 15.07 -34.21 27.90
CA PHE A 32 14.99 -32.79 27.53
C PHE A 32 15.61 -32.47 26.15
N ALA A 33 16.60 -33.27 25.71
CA ALA A 33 17.24 -33.11 24.40
C ALA A 33 16.22 -33.10 23.23
N LEU A 34 15.10 -33.80 23.39
CA LEU A 34 14.00 -33.84 22.41
C LEU A 34 13.32 -32.46 22.21
N LEU A 35 13.41 -31.59 23.21
CA LEU A 35 12.83 -30.24 23.16
C LEU A 35 13.81 -29.16 22.69
N GLU A 36 15.11 -29.43 22.65
CA GLU A 36 16.07 -28.41 22.25
C GLU A 36 15.81 -27.86 20.85
N ASP A 37 15.52 -28.75 19.89
CA ASP A 37 15.21 -28.33 18.52
C ASP A 37 13.89 -27.54 18.45
N VAL A 38 12.90 -27.91 19.25
CA VAL A 38 11.61 -27.21 19.34
C VAL A 38 11.83 -25.79 19.91
N LEU A 39 12.62 -25.68 20.96
CA LEU A 39 12.94 -24.38 21.59
C LEU A 39 13.73 -23.48 20.65
N ARG A 40 14.71 -24.05 19.95
CA ARG A 40 15.51 -23.33 18.94
C ARG A 40 14.62 -22.82 17.81
N HIS A 41 13.77 -23.68 17.25
CA HIS A 41 12.82 -23.28 16.21
C HIS A 41 11.92 -22.13 16.66
N ASN A 42 11.33 -22.20 17.87
CA ASN A 42 10.51 -21.13 18.43
C ASN A 42 11.31 -19.82 18.64
N PHE A 43 12.57 -19.93 19.08
CA PHE A 43 13.43 -18.76 19.25
C PHE A 43 13.68 -18.07 17.90
N ASP A 44 14.03 -18.84 16.87
CA ASP A 44 14.27 -18.34 15.52
C ASP A 44 13.01 -17.70 14.92
N ASP A 45 11.82 -18.28 15.16
CA ASP A 45 10.54 -17.72 14.74
C ASP A 45 10.26 -16.36 15.39
N ILE A 46 10.47 -16.25 16.70
CA ILE A 46 10.27 -14.99 17.45
C ILE A 46 11.26 -13.94 16.96
N GLN A 47 12.53 -14.31 16.76
CA GLN A 47 13.54 -13.39 16.25
C GLN A 47 13.19 -12.91 14.85
N SER A 48 12.81 -13.80 13.95
CA SER A 48 12.41 -13.45 12.57
C SER A 48 11.16 -12.56 12.55
N LEU A 49 10.19 -12.84 13.43
CA LEU A 49 9.00 -12.00 13.55
C LEU A 49 9.35 -10.58 14.02
N ALA A 50 10.26 -10.44 14.98
CA ALA A 50 10.74 -9.13 15.45
C ALA A 50 11.46 -8.36 14.33
N GLU A 51 12.30 -9.03 13.57
CA GLU A 51 13.04 -8.43 12.45
C GLU A 51 12.08 -8.02 11.31
N LEU A 52 11.15 -8.89 10.93
CA LEU A 52 10.11 -8.56 9.94
C LEU A 52 9.27 -7.36 10.38
N THR A 53 8.91 -7.32 11.67
CA THR A 53 8.20 -6.17 12.24
C THR A 53 9.02 -4.89 12.10
N ALA A 54 10.32 -4.93 12.38
CA ALA A 54 11.20 -3.78 12.23
C ALA A 54 11.29 -3.31 10.76
N VAL A 55 11.37 -4.24 9.79
CA VAL A 55 11.36 -3.94 8.36
C VAL A 55 10.04 -3.25 7.96
N ILE A 56 8.90 -3.80 8.38
CA ILE A 56 7.58 -3.20 8.11
C ILE A 56 7.48 -1.81 8.73
N CYS A 57 7.87 -1.65 9.99
CA CYS A 57 7.86 -0.34 10.65
C CYS A 57 8.74 0.68 9.92
N SER A 58 9.91 0.26 9.43
CA SER A 58 10.80 1.10 8.63
C SER A 58 10.16 1.51 7.31
N ALA A 59 9.50 0.59 6.60
CA ALA A 59 8.79 0.87 5.36
C ALA A 59 7.70 1.96 5.52
N TYR A 60 6.96 1.92 6.63
CA TYR A 60 5.95 2.95 6.94
C TYR A 60 6.54 4.27 7.41
N ARG A 61 7.73 4.25 8.01
CA ARG A 61 8.41 5.44 8.53
C ARG A 61 9.16 6.20 7.44
N GLN A 62 9.77 5.47 6.50
CA GLN A 62 10.62 5.99 5.44
C GLN A 62 10.31 5.30 4.10
N PRO A 63 9.10 5.51 3.55
CA PRO A 63 8.68 4.85 2.30
C PRO A 63 9.56 5.23 1.11
N GLU A 64 10.25 6.37 1.16
CA GLU A 64 11.19 6.84 0.14
C GLU A 64 12.44 5.95 0.02
N LEU A 65 12.75 5.14 1.03
CA LEU A 65 13.87 4.19 1.01
C LEU A 65 13.49 2.81 0.45
N LEU A 66 12.22 2.58 0.15
CA LEU A 66 11.76 1.34 -0.45
C LEU A 66 12.29 1.19 -1.87
N ARG A 67 12.79 0.01 -2.18
CA ARG A 67 13.41 -0.31 -3.47
C ARG A 67 12.42 -0.31 -4.63
N TYR A 68 11.19 -0.76 -4.39
CA TYR A 68 10.19 -0.96 -5.42
C TYR A 68 9.04 0.03 -5.29
N GLU A 69 8.68 0.64 -6.41
CA GLU A 69 7.55 1.59 -6.49
C GLU A 69 6.22 0.96 -6.05
N GLN A 70 6.02 -0.35 -6.33
CA GLN A 70 4.86 -1.11 -5.88
C GLN A 70 4.72 -1.14 -4.37
N ASP A 71 5.83 -1.24 -3.65
CA ASP A 71 5.81 -1.26 -2.19
C ASP A 71 5.43 0.12 -1.65
N ILE A 72 5.96 1.19 -2.24
CA ILE A 72 5.57 2.58 -1.90
C ILE A 72 4.07 2.78 -2.13
N LEU A 73 3.55 2.34 -3.29
CA LEU A 73 2.12 2.41 -3.59
C LEU A 73 1.28 1.63 -2.58
N SER A 74 1.73 0.43 -2.21
CA SER A 74 1.06 -0.45 -1.24
C SER A 74 1.03 0.16 0.15
N VAL A 75 2.12 0.76 0.61
CA VAL A 75 2.19 1.52 1.87
C VAL A 75 1.22 2.70 1.83
N GLY A 76 1.21 3.49 0.76
CA GLY A 76 0.30 4.62 0.60
C GLY A 76 -1.17 4.21 0.67
N LYS A 77 -1.54 3.12 -0.02
CA LYS A 77 -2.90 2.55 0.03
C LYS A 77 -3.29 2.08 1.43
N THR A 78 -2.40 1.38 2.11
CA THR A 78 -2.65 0.88 3.47
C THR A 78 -2.81 2.03 4.46
N LEU A 79 -2.02 3.09 4.34
CA LEU A 79 -2.17 4.31 5.13
C LEU A 79 -3.52 4.99 4.90
N LEU A 80 -4.04 5.03 3.66
CA LEU A 80 -5.39 5.54 3.36
C LEU A 80 -6.46 4.71 4.05
N HIS A 81 -6.39 3.38 3.98
CA HIS A 81 -7.31 2.48 4.68
C HIS A 81 -7.28 2.69 6.19
N GLY A 82 -6.08 2.90 6.76
CA GLY A 82 -5.87 3.22 8.17
C GLY A 82 -6.24 4.65 8.57
N ARG A 83 -6.84 5.43 7.66
CA ARG A 83 -7.21 6.85 7.86
C ARG A 83 -6.04 7.77 8.23
N ARG A 84 -4.82 7.37 7.94
CA ARG A 84 -3.61 8.18 8.10
C ARG A 84 -3.37 9.02 6.85
N THR A 85 -4.36 9.86 6.53
CA THR A 85 -4.50 10.55 5.24
C THR A 85 -3.27 11.38 4.88
N GLN A 86 -2.72 12.17 5.80
CA GLN A 86 -1.56 13.02 5.51
C GLN A 86 -0.30 12.21 5.21
N GLN A 87 -0.06 11.15 5.98
CA GLN A 87 1.08 10.26 5.75
C GLN A 87 0.93 9.51 4.40
N ALA A 88 -0.28 9.05 4.10
CA ALA A 88 -0.60 8.42 2.82
C ALA A 88 -0.32 9.34 1.63
N ARG A 89 -0.76 10.59 1.70
CA ARG A 89 -0.52 11.58 0.65
C ARG A 89 0.96 11.87 0.45
N ASN A 90 1.72 12.03 1.54
CA ASN A 90 3.17 12.21 1.45
C ASN A 90 3.84 11.01 0.77
N CYS A 91 3.46 9.79 1.15
CA CYS A 91 3.95 8.56 0.55
C CYS A 91 3.61 8.48 -0.96
N LEU A 92 2.35 8.71 -1.35
CA LEU A 92 1.91 8.64 -2.75
C LEU A 92 2.54 9.71 -3.63
N LYS A 93 2.87 10.89 -3.09
CA LYS A 93 3.57 11.96 -3.83
C LYS A 93 4.98 11.56 -4.27
N ILE A 94 5.63 10.63 -3.59
CA ILE A 94 6.94 10.09 -3.99
C ILE A 94 6.87 9.50 -5.40
N LEU A 95 5.72 8.93 -5.78
CA LEU A 95 5.50 8.28 -7.08
C LEU A 95 5.14 9.26 -8.22
N GLY A 96 5.13 10.57 -7.98
CA GLY A 96 4.64 11.57 -8.94
C GLY A 96 5.34 11.59 -10.31
N HIS A 97 6.54 11.01 -10.42
CA HIS A 97 7.33 10.89 -11.65
C HIS A 97 7.65 9.44 -12.02
N SER A 98 7.03 8.48 -11.38
CA SER A 98 7.25 7.05 -11.59
C SER A 98 6.29 6.46 -12.63
N THR A 99 6.53 5.21 -13.02
CA THR A 99 5.59 4.46 -13.88
C THR A 99 4.23 4.25 -13.22
N LEU A 100 4.16 4.33 -11.89
CA LEU A 100 2.94 4.22 -11.09
C LEU A 100 2.29 5.57 -10.76
N ALA A 101 2.80 6.69 -11.30
CA ALA A 101 2.24 8.01 -11.09
C ALA A 101 0.73 8.09 -11.39
N PRO A 102 0.21 7.51 -12.49
CA PRO A 102 -1.23 7.56 -12.76
C PRO A 102 -2.07 6.91 -11.65
N GLN A 103 -1.60 5.79 -11.11
CA GLN A 103 -2.27 5.11 -10.01
C GLN A 103 -2.19 5.91 -8.70
N ALA A 104 -1.01 6.47 -8.39
CA ALA A 104 -0.82 7.32 -7.23
C ALA A 104 -1.72 8.57 -7.29
N HIS A 105 -1.84 9.21 -8.47
CA HIS A 105 -2.72 10.36 -8.67
C HIS A 105 -4.19 10.03 -8.45
N LEU A 106 -4.67 8.84 -8.85
CA LEU A 106 -6.03 8.40 -8.57
C LEU A 106 -6.31 8.33 -7.07
N TYR A 107 -5.41 7.73 -6.29
CA TYR A 107 -5.55 7.65 -4.83
C TYR A 107 -5.43 9.02 -4.15
N LEU A 108 -4.50 9.87 -4.61
CA LEU A 108 -4.33 11.23 -4.10
C LEU A 108 -5.59 12.07 -4.35
N ALA A 109 -6.11 12.10 -5.59
CA ALA A 109 -7.30 12.86 -5.95
C ALA A 109 -8.54 12.39 -5.18
N SER A 110 -8.71 11.05 -5.04
CA SER A 110 -9.77 10.48 -4.21
C SER A 110 -9.64 10.90 -2.75
N SER A 111 -8.43 10.94 -2.22
CA SER A 111 -8.14 11.37 -0.85
C SER A 111 -8.47 12.85 -0.62
N TYR A 112 -8.12 13.74 -1.56
CA TYR A 112 -8.48 15.16 -1.50
C TYR A 112 -10.00 15.36 -1.57
N LYS A 113 -10.67 14.66 -2.49
CA LYS A 113 -12.14 14.69 -2.62
C LYS A 113 -12.82 14.26 -1.31
N GLN A 114 -12.39 13.15 -0.70
CA GLN A 114 -12.94 12.66 0.57
C GLN A 114 -12.72 13.66 1.71
N GLY A 115 -11.58 14.36 1.72
CA GLY A 115 -11.26 15.43 2.66
C GLY A 115 -11.98 16.74 2.38
N ARG A 116 -12.78 16.84 1.30
CA ARG A 116 -13.41 18.08 0.79
C ARG A 116 -12.40 19.19 0.47
N GLU A 117 -11.18 18.80 0.18
CA GLU A 117 -10.12 19.68 -0.29
C GLU A 117 -10.26 19.82 -1.81
N TRP A 118 -11.32 20.58 -2.20
CA TRP A 118 -11.80 20.61 -3.57
C TRP A 118 -10.82 21.29 -4.54
N THR A 119 -10.08 22.28 -4.07
CA THR A 119 -9.09 22.99 -4.89
C THR A 119 -7.96 22.04 -5.28
N GLU A 120 -7.42 21.32 -4.32
CA GLU A 120 -6.33 20.35 -4.53
C GLU A 120 -6.77 19.19 -5.41
N ALA A 121 -8.01 18.72 -5.20
CA ALA A 121 -8.59 17.67 -6.04
C ALA A 121 -8.75 18.13 -7.49
N ALA A 122 -9.28 19.35 -7.71
CA ALA A 122 -9.51 19.90 -9.04
C ALA A 122 -8.19 20.12 -9.81
N GLU A 123 -7.17 20.68 -9.15
CA GLU A 123 -5.85 20.86 -9.76
C GLU A 123 -5.19 19.54 -10.13
N LEU A 124 -5.36 18.52 -9.30
CA LEU A 124 -4.84 17.19 -9.61
C LEU A 124 -5.59 16.55 -10.78
N TRP A 125 -6.93 16.65 -10.84
CA TRP A 125 -7.70 16.16 -12.00
C TRP A 125 -7.32 16.87 -13.31
N LYS A 126 -7.08 18.19 -13.29
CA LYS A 126 -6.57 18.93 -14.46
C LYS A 126 -5.19 18.41 -14.88
N THR A 127 -4.31 18.17 -13.91
CA THR A 127 -2.98 17.59 -14.16
C THR A 127 -3.07 16.21 -14.79
N MET A 128 -3.97 15.35 -14.31
CA MET A 128 -4.21 14.02 -14.86
C MET A 128 -4.70 14.11 -16.31
N ILE A 129 -5.63 15.02 -16.61
CA ILE A 129 -6.09 15.27 -17.99
C ILE A 129 -4.92 15.68 -18.90
N ALA A 130 -4.11 16.65 -18.45
CA ALA A 130 -2.98 17.14 -19.24
C ALA A 130 -1.94 16.05 -19.53
N LYS A 131 -1.81 15.05 -18.66
CA LYS A 131 -0.92 13.90 -18.82
C LYS A 131 -1.58 12.70 -19.52
N GLY A 132 -2.87 12.75 -19.83
CA GLY A 132 -3.64 11.61 -20.39
C GLY A 132 -3.85 10.48 -19.39
N GLU A 133 -3.87 10.77 -18.09
CA GLU A 133 -4.01 9.79 -17.02
C GLU A 133 -5.48 9.66 -16.58
N GLY A 134 -5.87 8.44 -16.18
CA GLY A 134 -7.18 8.18 -15.54
C GLY A 134 -8.38 8.13 -16.49
N GLY A 135 -8.16 8.19 -17.80
CA GLY A 135 -9.23 8.06 -18.80
C GLY A 135 -10.28 9.16 -18.69
N ALA A 136 -11.56 8.79 -18.78
CA ALA A 136 -12.68 9.72 -18.65
C ALA A 136 -12.91 10.20 -17.19
N TRP A 137 -12.37 9.48 -16.19
CA TRP A 137 -12.69 9.75 -14.80
C TRP A 137 -12.36 11.19 -14.33
N PRO A 138 -11.18 11.77 -14.60
CA PRO A 138 -10.89 13.14 -14.19
C PRO A 138 -11.85 14.18 -14.79
N TYR A 139 -12.28 13.99 -16.03
CA TYR A 139 -13.28 14.86 -16.67
C TYR A 139 -14.62 14.79 -15.94
N ILE A 140 -15.07 13.59 -15.58
CA ILE A 140 -16.33 13.38 -14.83
C ILE A 140 -16.26 14.06 -13.46
N GLU A 141 -15.13 13.91 -12.76
CA GLU A 141 -14.96 14.51 -11.44
C GLU A 141 -14.88 16.06 -11.50
N LEU A 142 -14.27 16.62 -12.54
CA LEU A 142 -14.28 18.07 -12.77
C LEU A 142 -15.68 18.58 -13.14
N ALA A 143 -16.41 17.85 -13.96
CA ALA A 143 -17.81 18.22 -14.26
C ALA A 143 -18.64 18.31 -12.97
N LYS A 144 -18.57 17.31 -12.10
CA LYS A 144 -19.24 17.31 -10.79
C LYS A 144 -18.78 18.44 -9.88
N TYR A 145 -17.47 18.73 -9.88
CA TYR A 145 -16.90 19.80 -9.07
C TYR A 145 -17.45 21.17 -9.50
N TYR A 146 -17.46 21.47 -10.81
CA TYR A 146 -17.99 22.73 -11.31
C TYR A 146 -19.50 22.83 -11.15
N GLU A 147 -20.23 21.72 -11.28
CA GLU A 147 -21.69 21.70 -11.08
C GLU A 147 -22.09 21.90 -9.61
N HIS A 148 -21.51 21.12 -8.69
CA HIS A 148 -21.99 21.04 -7.32
C HIS A 148 -21.26 21.93 -6.32
N VAL A 149 -20.01 22.30 -6.61
CA VAL A 149 -19.16 23.10 -5.69
C VAL A 149 -19.00 24.53 -6.17
N GLN A 150 -18.71 24.73 -7.46
CA GLN A 150 -18.50 26.05 -8.04
C GLN A 150 -19.77 26.67 -8.61
N HIS A 151 -20.81 25.84 -8.89
CA HIS A 151 -22.06 26.24 -9.53
C HIS A 151 -21.87 26.91 -10.90
N ASP A 152 -20.81 26.53 -11.60
CA ASP A 152 -20.48 26.96 -12.96
C ASP A 152 -20.92 25.88 -13.95
N TYR A 153 -22.17 25.99 -14.40
CA TYR A 153 -22.80 24.98 -15.26
C TYR A 153 -22.22 24.95 -16.68
N ASP A 154 -21.68 26.08 -17.17
CA ASP A 154 -21.07 26.15 -18.50
C ASP A 154 -19.76 25.36 -18.53
N ILE A 155 -18.92 25.53 -17.53
CA ILE A 155 -17.68 24.76 -17.39
C ILE A 155 -18.01 23.29 -17.11
N ALA A 156 -18.99 23.00 -16.25
CA ALA A 156 -19.43 21.63 -15.98
C ALA A 156 -19.84 20.90 -17.25
N LEU A 157 -20.65 21.54 -18.11
CA LEU A 157 -21.09 20.99 -19.39
C LEU A 157 -19.91 20.69 -20.33
N ARG A 158 -18.91 21.58 -20.40
CA ARG A 158 -17.70 21.35 -21.20
C ARG A 158 -16.96 20.10 -20.76
N TYR A 159 -16.73 19.93 -19.46
CA TYR A 159 -16.06 18.74 -18.95
C TYR A 159 -16.90 17.46 -19.14
N ALA A 160 -18.21 17.52 -18.96
CA ALA A 160 -19.10 16.39 -19.22
C ALA A 160 -19.07 15.97 -20.70
N THR A 161 -19.09 16.94 -21.62
CA THR A 161 -18.96 16.69 -23.07
C THR A 161 -17.60 16.08 -23.41
N SER A 162 -16.53 16.58 -22.82
CA SER A 162 -15.17 16.01 -23.01
C SER A 162 -15.06 14.57 -22.50
N ALA A 163 -15.70 14.27 -21.36
CA ALA A 163 -15.77 12.90 -20.84
C ALA A 163 -16.48 11.95 -21.81
N LEU A 164 -17.60 12.40 -22.39
CA LEU A 164 -18.36 11.61 -23.36
C LEU A 164 -17.55 11.37 -24.64
N GLN A 165 -16.88 12.40 -25.16
CA GLN A 165 -16.00 12.26 -26.32
C GLN A 165 -14.87 11.27 -26.09
N TYR A 166 -14.27 11.29 -24.89
CA TYR A 166 -13.23 10.32 -24.51
C TYR A 166 -13.73 8.87 -24.50
N LEU A 167 -14.99 8.64 -24.12
CA LEU A 167 -15.58 7.30 -24.07
C LEU A 167 -16.02 6.76 -25.42
N LEU A 168 -16.21 7.64 -26.43
CA LEU A 168 -16.66 7.27 -27.76
C LEU A 168 -15.52 7.03 -28.76
N ASN A 169 -14.27 7.42 -28.39
CA ASN A 169 -13.07 7.19 -29.19
C ASN A 169 -12.30 5.96 -28.67
#